data_a8ac37f3d49e03a1944622a47226fd65
#
_entry.id   a8ac37f3d49e03a1944622a47226fd65
#
_cell.length_a   1.000
_cell.length_b   1.000
_cell.length_c   1.000
_cell.angle_alpha   90.00
_cell.angle_beta   90.00
_cell.angle_gamma   90.00
#
_symmetry.space_group_name_H-M   'P 1'
#
loop_
_entity.id
_entity.type
_entity.pdbx_description
1 polymer ?
#
loop_
_entity_poly.entity_id
_entity_poly.type
_entity_poly.pdbx_seq_one_letter_code
_entity_poly.pdbx_strand_id
1 'polypeptide(L)'
;MTIKNETAFTKECMEGAMRASNFDNSRYKTFKLIYNMFGLIFGMMMIRELVLKMTGNEQADTFMIVLFGLVAVVFLYIGMIGMDKSNKKKFHNIYGKMVGIKFTYDIDAENIIITDEKNDSDTFSWNEVVKWNQDPDNIYLFVGDDNCLVVSKKGFTQGSADDLRQLADAVLGMRNVTGNSQQ
;
A
#
# COMPACT_ATOMS: atom_id res chain seq x y z
N MET A 1 -29.75 -5.69 -0.60
CA MET A 1 -29.24 -5.10 -1.86
C MET A 1 -28.10 -6.00 -2.32
N THR A 2 -28.14 -6.49 -3.55
CA THR A 2 -27.09 -7.37 -4.09
C THR A 2 -26.34 -6.61 -5.17
N ILE A 3 -25.02 -6.60 -5.11
CA ILE A 3 -24.12 -5.95 -6.07
C ILE A 3 -23.35 -7.06 -6.80
N LYS A 4 -23.33 -7.02 -8.13
CA LYS A 4 -22.54 -7.97 -8.94
C LYS A 4 -21.53 -7.22 -9.79
N ASN A 5 -20.33 -7.76 -9.85
CA ASN A 5 -19.22 -7.16 -10.58
C ASN A 5 -18.36 -8.23 -11.25
N GLU A 6 -17.84 -7.93 -12.43
CA GLU A 6 -16.84 -8.73 -13.12
C GLU A 6 -15.55 -7.91 -13.28
N THR A 7 -14.46 -8.38 -12.71
CA THR A 7 -13.16 -7.71 -12.74
C THR A 7 -12.11 -8.60 -13.37
N ALA A 8 -11.51 -8.15 -14.47
CA ALA A 8 -10.25 -8.75 -14.95
C ALA A 8 -9.09 -8.20 -14.12
N PHE A 9 -8.40 -9.06 -13.38
CA PHE A 9 -7.29 -8.65 -12.53
C PHE A 9 -6.04 -8.40 -13.37
N THR A 10 -5.73 -7.15 -13.62
CA THR A 10 -4.60 -6.72 -14.44
C THR A 10 -3.40 -6.33 -13.59
N LYS A 11 -2.26 -6.09 -14.24
CA LYS A 11 -1.07 -5.56 -13.57
C LYS A 11 -1.33 -4.18 -12.97
N GLU A 12 -2.13 -3.36 -13.62
CA GLU A 12 -2.56 -2.04 -13.13
C GLU A 12 -3.40 -2.17 -11.86
N CYS A 13 -4.28 -3.16 -11.78
CA CYS A 13 -5.03 -3.50 -10.58
C CYS A 13 -4.11 -3.84 -9.40
N MET A 14 -3.10 -4.68 -9.64
CA MET A 14 -2.10 -5.03 -8.62
C MET A 14 -1.29 -3.80 -8.17
N GLU A 15 -0.83 -2.96 -9.09
CA GLU A 15 -0.09 -1.74 -8.77
C GLU A 15 -0.98 -0.70 -8.05
N GLY A 16 -2.25 -0.62 -8.41
CA GLY A 16 -3.24 0.20 -7.72
C GLY A 16 -3.48 -0.26 -6.29
N ALA A 17 -3.69 -1.56 -6.06
CA ALA A 17 -3.83 -2.15 -4.73
C ALA A 17 -2.60 -1.88 -3.84
N MET A 18 -1.39 -1.99 -4.41
CA MET A 18 -0.15 -1.66 -3.71
C MET A 18 -0.11 -0.17 -3.30
N ARG A 19 -0.45 0.75 -4.21
CA ARG A 19 -0.50 2.19 -3.89
C ARG A 19 -1.52 2.48 -2.81
N ALA A 20 -2.73 1.90 -2.92
CA ALA A 20 -3.81 2.04 -1.96
C ALA A 20 -3.42 1.50 -0.56
N SER A 21 -2.73 0.35 -0.51
CA SER A 21 -2.19 -0.22 0.74
C SER A 21 -1.15 0.70 1.39
N ASN A 22 -0.21 1.24 0.60
CA ASN A 22 0.86 2.10 1.09
C ASN A 22 0.34 3.47 1.55
N PHE A 23 -0.73 3.97 0.93
CA PHE A 23 -1.29 5.28 1.24
C PHE A 23 -1.69 5.43 2.70
N ASP A 24 -2.26 4.37 3.31
CA ASP A 24 -2.70 4.40 4.71
C ASP A 24 -1.72 3.71 5.67
N ASN A 25 -0.65 3.12 5.16
CA ASN A 25 0.32 2.44 6.00
C ASN A 25 1.25 3.45 6.69
N SER A 26 0.85 3.86 7.91
CA SER A 26 1.61 4.78 8.74
C SER A 26 3.04 4.30 9.00
N ARG A 27 3.22 3.00 9.26
CA ARG A 27 4.56 2.40 9.49
C ARG A 27 5.45 2.56 8.26
N TYR A 28 4.93 2.26 7.08
CA TYR A 28 5.68 2.42 5.84
C TYR A 28 6.13 3.87 5.62
N LYS A 29 5.21 4.84 5.78
CA LYS A 29 5.52 6.27 5.66
C LYS A 29 6.56 6.72 6.69
N THR A 30 6.40 6.28 7.94
CA THR A 30 7.33 6.62 9.04
C THR A 30 8.72 6.07 8.77
N PHE A 31 8.86 4.80 8.40
CA PHE A 31 10.18 4.24 8.07
C PHE A 31 10.81 4.93 6.87
N LYS A 32 10.04 5.20 5.82
CA LYS A 32 10.54 5.94 4.65
C LYS A 32 11.06 7.34 5.03
N LEU A 33 10.34 8.05 5.91
CA LEU A 33 10.77 9.34 6.44
C LEU A 33 12.05 9.21 7.25
N ILE A 34 12.13 8.24 8.17
CA ILE A 34 13.29 7.99 9.03
C ILE A 34 14.53 7.75 8.18
N TYR A 35 14.49 6.84 7.20
CA TYR A 35 15.63 6.57 6.32
C TYR A 35 16.08 7.82 5.56
N ASN A 36 15.16 8.60 5.01
CA ASN A 36 15.50 9.84 4.32
C ASN A 36 16.11 10.88 5.26
N MET A 37 15.59 11.00 6.49
CA MET A 37 16.17 11.91 7.50
C MET A 37 17.60 11.51 7.90
N PHE A 38 17.85 10.22 8.13
CA PHE A 38 19.22 9.76 8.40
C PHE A 38 20.16 10.05 7.22
N GLY A 39 19.70 9.79 5.98
CA GLY A 39 20.48 10.12 4.80
C GLY A 39 20.84 11.60 4.70
N LEU A 40 19.91 12.51 5.03
CA LEU A 40 20.15 13.95 5.06
C LEU A 40 21.13 14.34 6.18
N ILE A 41 20.98 13.77 7.38
CA ILE A 41 21.89 14.06 8.52
C ILE A 41 23.32 13.66 8.15
N PHE A 42 23.54 12.44 7.66
CA PHE A 42 24.88 12.01 7.25
C PHE A 42 25.41 12.80 6.05
N GLY A 43 24.55 13.22 5.14
CA GLY A 43 24.91 14.13 4.05
C GLY A 43 25.39 15.49 4.56
N MET A 44 24.73 16.08 5.55
CA MET A 44 25.17 17.32 6.19
C MET A 44 26.49 17.15 6.94
N MET A 45 26.69 16.01 7.63
CA MET A 45 27.98 15.71 8.30
C MET A 45 29.12 15.59 7.26
N MET A 46 28.88 14.94 6.14
CA MET A 46 29.86 14.88 5.04
C MET A 46 30.21 16.27 4.50
N ILE A 47 29.19 17.12 4.26
CA ILE A 47 29.41 18.50 3.78
C ILE A 47 30.23 19.29 4.80
N ARG A 48 29.93 19.18 6.10
CA ARG A 48 30.68 19.84 7.16
C ARG A 48 32.16 19.43 7.11
N GLU A 49 32.50 18.16 7.08
CA GLU A 49 33.87 17.68 6.99
C GLU A 49 34.58 18.16 5.72
N LEU A 50 33.85 18.18 4.59
CA LEU A 50 34.38 18.71 3.33
C LEU A 50 34.74 20.20 3.43
N VAL A 51 33.86 21.02 4.02
CA VAL A 51 34.11 22.45 4.23
C VAL A 51 35.32 22.67 5.15
N LEU A 52 35.42 21.92 6.26
CA LEU A 52 36.56 22.00 7.17
C LEU A 52 37.88 21.70 6.45
N LYS A 53 37.88 20.69 5.58
CA LYS A 53 39.04 20.34 4.77
C LYS A 53 39.42 21.42 3.77
N MET A 54 38.42 22.02 3.11
CA MET A 54 38.65 23.12 2.14
C MET A 54 39.20 24.38 2.78
N THR A 55 38.87 24.62 4.08
CA THR A 55 39.39 25.75 4.87
C THR A 55 40.76 25.48 5.52
N GLY A 56 41.40 24.35 5.23
CA GLY A 56 42.73 24.01 5.74
C GLY A 56 42.73 23.55 7.22
N ASN A 57 41.60 23.13 7.76
CA ASN A 57 41.53 22.63 9.14
C ASN A 57 42.13 21.22 9.20
N GLU A 58 43.20 21.07 10.01
CA GLU A 58 43.94 19.81 10.21
C GLU A 58 43.09 18.71 10.88
N GLN A 59 41.95 19.07 11.50
CA GLN A 59 41.05 18.11 12.15
C GLN A 59 40.10 17.41 11.13
N ALA A 60 40.05 17.88 9.90
CA ALA A 60 39.20 17.29 8.88
C ALA A 60 39.77 15.96 8.36
N ASP A 61 39.05 14.88 8.59
CA ASP A 61 39.42 13.53 8.19
C ASP A 61 38.79 13.12 6.87
N THR A 62 39.62 12.82 5.89
CA THR A 62 39.15 12.32 4.57
C THR A 62 38.37 11.01 4.67
N PHE A 63 38.74 10.15 5.62
CA PHE A 63 38.05 8.90 5.87
C PHE A 63 36.59 9.17 6.30
N MET A 64 36.37 10.15 7.20
CA MET A 64 35.03 10.54 7.65
C MET A 64 34.18 11.12 6.53
N ILE A 65 34.75 11.88 5.60
CA ILE A 65 34.03 12.38 4.42
C ILE A 65 33.47 11.21 3.58
N VAL A 66 34.32 10.22 3.28
CA VAL A 66 33.94 9.05 2.49
C VAL A 66 32.94 8.21 3.25
N LEU A 67 33.14 7.96 4.53
CA LEU A 67 32.25 7.17 5.39
C LEU A 67 30.84 7.79 5.43
N PHE A 68 30.75 9.07 5.79
CA PHE A 68 29.46 9.76 5.87
C PHE A 68 28.76 9.83 4.50
N GLY A 69 29.51 10.02 3.42
CA GLY A 69 28.98 10.01 2.06
C GLY A 69 28.38 8.65 1.68
N LEU A 70 29.08 7.55 1.94
CA LEU A 70 28.58 6.20 1.68
C LEU A 70 27.34 5.90 2.50
N VAL A 71 27.35 6.21 3.80
CA VAL A 71 26.19 5.99 4.67
C VAL A 71 24.99 6.81 4.19
N ALA A 72 25.18 8.10 3.86
CA ALA A 72 24.13 8.95 3.33
C ALA A 72 23.48 8.35 2.08
N VAL A 73 24.30 7.92 1.11
CA VAL A 73 23.81 7.30 -0.15
C VAL A 73 23.02 6.03 0.14
N VAL A 74 23.47 5.16 1.04
CA VAL A 74 22.77 3.92 1.39
C VAL A 74 21.40 4.23 2.01
N PHE A 75 21.33 5.14 2.98
CA PHE A 75 20.07 5.50 3.63
C PHE A 75 19.10 6.15 2.67
N LEU A 76 19.55 7.09 1.82
CA LEU A 76 18.71 7.71 0.79
C LEU A 76 18.23 6.67 -0.24
N TYR A 77 19.11 5.76 -0.67
CA TYR A 77 18.71 4.70 -1.60
C TYR A 77 17.61 3.80 -1.01
N ILE A 78 17.76 3.37 0.26
CA ILE A 78 16.75 2.56 0.94
C ILE A 78 15.43 3.34 1.07
N GLY A 79 15.48 4.59 1.55
CA GLY A 79 14.31 5.42 1.78
C GLY A 79 13.56 5.81 0.49
N MET A 80 14.27 6.14 -0.59
CA MET A 80 13.65 6.61 -1.84
C MET A 80 13.23 5.46 -2.76
N ILE A 81 14.05 4.41 -2.86
CA ILE A 81 13.90 3.39 -3.91
C ILE A 81 13.71 1.99 -3.31
N GLY A 82 14.52 1.64 -2.30
CA GLY A 82 14.60 0.27 -1.79
C GLY A 82 13.27 -0.21 -1.21
N MET A 83 12.61 0.62 -0.43
CA MET A 83 11.32 0.29 0.16
C MET A 83 10.22 0.09 -0.88
N ASP A 84 10.17 0.95 -1.91
CA ASP A 84 9.17 0.84 -2.99
C ASP A 84 9.39 -0.44 -3.81
N LYS A 85 10.66 -0.78 -4.12
CA LYS A 85 11.01 -2.03 -4.81
C LYS A 85 10.65 -3.26 -3.97
N SER A 86 10.93 -3.24 -2.66
CA SER A 86 10.61 -4.34 -1.75
C SER A 86 9.12 -4.59 -1.68
N ASN A 87 8.32 -3.52 -1.53
CA ASN A 87 6.86 -3.62 -1.55
C ASN A 87 6.32 -4.13 -2.88
N LYS A 88 6.81 -3.60 -3.99
CA LYS A 88 6.42 -4.09 -5.32
C LYS A 88 6.70 -5.58 -5.49
N LYS A 89 7.86 -6.06 -5.01
CA LYS A 89 8.21 -7.49 -5.02
C LYS A 89 7.28 -8.31 -4.15
N LYS A 90 6.94 -7.83 -2.93
CA LYS A 90 5.97 -8.51 -2.03
C LYS A 90 4.61 -8.65 -2.71
N PHE A 91 4.06 -7.56 -3.26
CA PHE A 91 2.78 -7.59 -3.96
C PHE A 91 2.81 -8.50 -5.19
N HIS A 92 3.89 -8.47 -5.98
CA HIS A 92 4.04 -9.36 -7.13
C HIS A 92 4.08 -10.85 -6.72
N ASN A 93 4.73 -11.18 -5.62
CA ASN A 93 4.78 -12.56 -5.13
C ASN A 93 3.41 -13.06 -4.66
N ILE A 94 2.58 -12.19 -4.06
CA ILE A 94 1.25 -12.54 -3.57
C ILE A 94 0.24 -12.57 -4.72
N TYR A 95 0.19 -11.50 -5.51
CA TYR A 95 -0.88 -11.28 -6.50
C TYR A 95 -0.47 -11.55 -7.95
N GLY A 96 0.82 -11.78 -8.23
CA GLY A 96 1.31 -11.95 -9.60
C GLY A 96 0.70 -13.14 -10.34
N LYS A 97 0.30 -14.18 -9.60
CA LYS A 97 -0.40 -15.35 -10.17
C LYS A 97 -1.86 -15.07 -10.55
N MET A 98 -2.44 -14.01 -10.00
CA MET A 98 -3.82 -13.59 -10.27
C MET A 98 -3.93 -12.70 -11.52
N VAL A 99 -2.81 -12.18 -12.01
CA VAL A 99 -2.79 -11.32 -13.21
C VAL A 99 -3.25 -12.12 -14.43
N GLY A 100 -4.30 -11.62 -15.08
CA GLY A 100 -4.96 -12.25 -16.22
C GLY A 100 -6.20 -13.07 -15.85
N ILE A 101 -6.45 -13.33 -14.57
CA ILE A 101 -7.66 -14.04 -14.11
C ILE A 101 -8.83 -13.06 -14.04
N LYS A 102 -10.01 -13.52 -14.46
CA LYS A 102 -11.26 -12.80 -14.30
C LYS A 102 -11.99 -13.29 -13.05
N PHE A 103 -12.36 -12.35 -12.19
CA PHE A 103 -13.10 -12.61 -10.96
C PHE A 103 -14.52 -12.07 -11.09
N THR A 104 -15.46 -12.85 -10.61
CA THR A 104 -16.86 -12.44 -10.43
C THR A 104 -17.10 -12.22 -8.95
N TYR A 105 -17.67 -11.07 -8.63
CA TYR A 105 -18.04 -10.70 -7.27
C TYR A 105 -19.56 -10.73 -7.12
N ASP A 106 -20.03 -11.36 -6.05
CA ASP A 106 -21.41 -11.27 -5.57
C ASP A 106 -21.35 -10.72 -4.15
N ILE A 107 -21.84 -9.49 -3.98
CA ILE A 107 -21.66 -8.71 -2.75
C ILE A 107 -23.04 -8.36 -2.20
N ASP A 108 -23.30 -8.74 -0.97
CA ASP A 108 -24.50 -8.38 -0.25
C ASP A 108 -24.17 -7.68 1.07
N ALA A 109 -25.16 -7.50 1.96
CA ALA A 109 -24.96 -6.81 3.24
C ALA A 109 -24.16 -7.62 4.27
N GLU A 110 -24.00 -8.93 4.08
CA GLU A 110 -23.35 -9.83 5.03
C GLU A 110 -22.01 -10.33 4.52
N ASN A 111 -21.93 -10.64 3.20
CA ASN A 111 -20.81 -11.36 2.61
C ASN A 111 -20.33 -10.76 1.28
N ILE A 112 -19.09 -11.04 0.96
CA ILE A 112 -18.44 -10.80 -0.32
C ILE A 112 -17.99 -12.15 -0.85
N ILE A 113 -18.63 -12.65 -1.89
CA ILE A 113 -18.29 -13.90 -2.55
C ILE A 113 -17.49 -13.56 -3.80
N ILE A 114 -16.33 -14.21 -3.96
CA ILE A 114 -15.48 -14.07 -5.13
C ILE A 114 -15.39 -15.42 -5.80
N THR A 115 -15.61 -15.45 -7.10
CA THR A 115 -15.48 -16.66 -7.89
C THR A 115 -14.51 -16.42 -9.05
N ASP A 116 -13.55 -17.31 -9.24
CA ASP A 116 -12.62 -17.26 -10.36
C ASP A 116 -13.18 -17.98 -11.62
N GLU A 117 -12.42 -17.96 -12.71
CA GLU A 117 -12.80 -18.63 -13.97
C GLU A 117 -12.91 -20.15 -13.87
N LYS A 118 -12.37 -20.76 -12.80
CA LYS A 118 -12.44 -22.21 -12.56
C LYS A 118 -13.62 -22.61 -11.67
N ASN A 119 -14.43 -21.63 -11.27
CA ASN A 119 -15.52 -21.74 -10.30
C ASN A 119 -15.01 -22.06 -8.87
N ASP A 120 -13.74 -21.77 -8.56
CA ASP A 120 -13.28 -21.76 -7.17
C ASP A 120 -13.81 -20.47 -6.51
N SER A 121 -14.43 -20.62 -5.34
CA SER A 121 -15.10 -19.50 -4.67
C SER A 121 -14.56 -19.32 -3.25
N ASP A 122 -14.23 -18.09 -2.93
CA ASP A 122 -13.91 -17.64 -1.57
C ASP A 122 -15.01 -16.72 -1.06
N THR A 123 -15.35 -16.83 0.22
CA THR A 123 -16.36 -16.01 0.88
C THR A 123 -15.72 -15.24 2.02
N PHE A 124 -15.87 -13.93 2.02
CA PHE A 124 -15.41 -13.02 3.06
C PHE A 124 -16.60 -12.33 3.72
N SER A 125 -16.59 -12.27 5.05
CA SER A 125 -17.56 -11.44 5.77
C SER A 125 -17.11 -9.97 5.74
N TRP A 126 -18.07 -9.04 5.72
CA TRP A 126 -17.77 -7.62 5.91
C TRP A 126 -17.03 -7.33 7.22
N ASN A 127 -17.17 -8.21 8.23
CA ASN A 127 -16.41 -8.11 9.47
C ASN A 127 -14.89 -8.28 9.30
N GLU A 128 -14.45 -8.90 8.24
CA GLU A 128 -13.04 -9.10 7.91
C GLU A 128 -12.45 -7.92 7.10
N VAL A 129 -13.31 -7.08 6.49
CA VAL A 129 -12.86 -5.89 5.76
C VAL A 129 -12.36 -4.85 6.76
N VAL A 130 -11.07 -4.59 6.79
CA VAL A 130 -10.43 -3.65 7.74
C VAL A 130 -10.44 -2.22 7.24
N LYS A 131 -10.40 -2.01 5.93
CA LYS A 131 -10.46 -0.70 5.28
C LYS A 131 -10.80 -0.84 3.80
N TRP A 132 -11.18 0.27 3.19
CA TRP A 132 -11.28 0.36 1.73
C TRP A 132 -10.57 1.62 1.21
N ASN A 133 -10.25 1.62 -0.06
CA ASN A 133 -9.68 2.75 -0.79
C ASN A 133 -10.11 2.68 -2.26
N GLN A 134 -9.89 3.73 -3.04
CA GLN A 134 -10.21 3.74 -4.47
C GLN A 134 -9.22 4.57 -5.26
N ASP A 135 -9.16 4.27 -6.56
CA ASP A 135 -8.58 5.12 -7.59
C ASP A 135 -9.64 5.44 -8.67
N PRO A 136 -9.30 6.12 -9.77
CA PRO A 136 -10.26 6.40 -10.83
C PRO A 136 -10.95 5.15 -11.41
N ASP A 137 -10.27 4.01 -11.48
CA ASP A 137 -10.73 2.82 -12.17
C ASP A 137 -11.23 1.70 -11.25
N ASN A 138 -10.75 1.65 -9.99
CA ASN A 138 -10.98 0.51 -9.10
C ASN A 138 -11.35 0.93 -7.67
N ILE A 139 -12.04 0.03 -6.97
CA ILE A 139 -12.25 0.03 -5.52
C ILE A 139 -11.44 -1.12 -4.93
N TYR A 140 -10.76 -0.86 -3.83
CA TYR A 140 -9.88 -1.80 -3.11
C TYR A 140 -10.47 -2.07 -1.73
N LEU A 141 -10.87 -3.31 -1.46
CA LEU A 141 -11.33 -3.75 -0.15
C LEU A 141 -10.21 -4.56 0.50
N PHE A 142 -9.70 -4.12 1.62
CA PHE A 142 -8.64 -4.81 2.35
C PHE A 142 -9.26 -5.72 3.40
N VAL A 143 -8.97 -7.02 3.29
CA VAL A 143 -9.54 -8.07 4.12
C VAL A 143 -8.43 -8.68 4.96
N GLY A 144 -8.57 -8.60 6.29
CA GLY A 144 -7.50 -9.01 7.20
C GLY A 144 -6.20 -8.24 6.96
N ASP A 145 -5.07 -8.90 7.20
CA ASP A 145 -3.75 -8.24 7.15
C ASP A 145 -3.13 -8.20 5.75
N ASP A 146 -3.42 -9.19 4.90
CA ASP A 146 -2.67 -9.40 3.65
C ASP A 146 -3.54 -9.50 2.38
N ASN A 147 -4.86 -9.60 2.47
CA ASN A 147 -5.73 -9.74 1.32
C ASN A 147 -6.29 -8.41 0.84
N CYS A 148 -6.29 -8.21 -0.48
CA CYS A 148 -6.89 -7.04 -1.12
C CYS A 148 -7.75 -7.50 -2.29
N LEU A 149 -9.05 -7.24 -2.19
CA LEU A 149 -10.02 -7.48 -3.25
C LEU A 149 -10.10 -6.25 -4.13
N VAL A 150 -10.01 -6.46 -5.43
CA VAL A 150 -10.02 -5.37 -6.41
C VAL A 150 -11.30 -5.43 -7.22
N VAL A 151 -12.14 -4.42 -7.11
CA VAL A 151 -13.43 -4.32 -7.81
C VAL A 151 -13.35 -3.20 -8.84
N SER A 152 -13.42 -3.54 -10.12
CA SER A 152 -13.39 -2.57 -11.21
C SER A 152 -14.67 -1.74 -11.27
N LYS A 153 -14.53 -0.41 -11.33
CA LYS A 153 -15.67 0.51 -11.45
C LYS A 153 -16.45 0.32 -12.77
N LYS A 154 -15.82 -0.25 -13.79
CA LYS A 154 -16.43 -0.53 -15.09
C LYS A 154 -17.06 -1.93 -15.18
N GLY A 155 -16.85 -2.78 -14.17
CA GLY A 155 -17.27 -4.18 -14.19
C GLY A 155 -18.62 -4.45 -13.55
N PHE A 156 -19.36 -3.44 -13.08
CA PHE A 156 -20.66 -3.66 -12.44
C PHE A 156 -21.70 -4.14 -13.44
N THR A 157 -22.27 -5.32 -13.17
CA THR A 157 -23.40 -5.90 -13.91
C THR A 157 -24.72 -5.72 -13.17
N GLN A 158 -24.65 -5.51 -11.83
CA GLN A 158 -25.78 -5.16 -10.99
C GLN A 158 -25.31 -4.25 -9.86
N GLY A 159 -26.07 -3.19 -9.57
CA GLY A 159 -25.63 -2.14 -8.63
C GLY A 159 -24.60 -1.21 -9.28
N SER A 160 -23.88 -0.44 -8.45
CA SER A 160 -22.93 0.57 -8.90
C SER A 160 -21.72 0.68 -7.95
N ALA A 161 -20.68 1.42 -8.39
CA ALA A 161 -19.54 1.76 -7.55
C ALA A 161 -19.96 2.59 -6.32
N ASP A 162 -20.99 3.43 -6.46
CA ASP A 162 -21.50 4.26 -5.36
C ASP A 162 -22.24 3.41 -4.32
N ASP A 163 -22.98 2.40 -4.75
CA ASP A 163 -23.65 1.45 -3.86
C ASP A 163 -22.63 0.67 -3.04
N LEU A 164 -21.55 0.20 -3.68
CA LEU A 164 -20.48 -0.52 -2.98
C LEU A 164 -19.77 0.39 -1.97
N ARG A 165 -19.52 1.66 -2.32
CA ARG A 165 -18.91 2.63 -1.40
C ARG A 165 -19.80 2.89 -0.20
N GLN A 166 -21.10 3.13 -0.41
CA GLN A 166 -22.05 3.35 0.67
C GLN A 166 -22.11 2.16 1.62
N LEU A 167 -22.10 0.94 1.08
CA LEU A 167 -22.10 -0.28 1.89
C LEU A 167 -20.80 -0.39 2.72
N ALA A 168 -19.64 -0.16 2.10
CA ALA A 168 -18.35 -0.18 2.78
C ALA A 168 -18.26 0.89 3.88
N ASP A 169 -18.71 2.11 3.61
CA ASP A 169 -18.74 3.21 4.59
C ASP A 169 -19.68 2.92 5.75
N ALA A 170 -20.86 2.36 5.47
CA ALA A 170 -21.84 2.01 6.51
C ALA A 170 -21.25 0.97 7.49
N VAL A 171 -20.61 -0.07 6.97
CA VAL A 171 -20.03 -1.14 7.80
C VAL A 171 -18.83 -0.64 8.60
N LEU A 172 -17.91 0.08 7.98
CA LEU A 172 -16.71 0.59 8.67
C LEU A 172 -17.04 1.76 9.60
N GLY A 173 -18.04 2.58 9.27
CA GLY A 173 -18.55 3.64 10.13
C GLY A 173 -19.17 3.10 11.41
N MET A 174 -19.95 2.03 11.34
CA MET A 174 -20.55 1.37 12.51
C MET A 174 -19.48 0.82 13.46
N ARG A 175 -18.37 0.28 12.97
CA ARG A 175 -17.28 -0.21 13.82
C ARG A 175 -16.58 0.89 14.60
N ASN A 176 -16.35 2.04 13.97
CA ASN A 176 -15.70 3.16 14.63
C ASN A 176 -16.56 3.71 15.80
N VAL A 177 -17.89 3.62 15.70
CA VAL A 177 -18.81 4.02 16.77
C VAL A 177 -18.82 3.01 17.92
N THR A 178 -18.80 1.71 17.62
CA THR A 178 -18.78 0.65 18.65
C THR A 178 -17.43 0.50 19.34
N GLY A 179 -16.31 0.76 18.63
CA GLY A 179 -14.97 0.72 19.22
C GLY A 179 -14.70 1.83 20.24
N ASN A 180 -15.31 3.00 20.09
CA ASN A 180 -15.20 4.12 21.04
C ASN A 180 -16.08 3.98 22.30
N SER A 181 -16.96 2.99 22.36
CA SER A 181 -17.85 2.77 23.50
C SER A 181 -17.29 1.78 24.53
N GLN A 182 -16.05 1.28 24.32
CA GLN A 182 -15.38 0.31 25.20
C GLN A 182 -14.02 0.81 25.76
N GLN A 183 -13.78 2.13 25.77
CA GLN A 183 -12.62 2.72 26.47
C GLN A 183 -13.06 3.50 27.71
#